data_8560432b3570292c3a18936c5b87f56c
#
_entry.id   8560432b3570292c3a18936c5b87f56c
#
_cell.length_a   1.000
_cell.length_b   1.000
_cell.length_c   1.000
_cell.angle_alpha   90.00
_cell.angle_beta   90.00
_cell.angle_gamma   90.00
#
_symmetry.space_group_name_H-M   'P 1'
#
loop_
_entity.id
_entity.type
_entity.pdbx_description
1 polymer ?
#
loop_
_entity_poly.entity_id
_entity_poly.type
_entity_poly.pdbx_seq_one_letter_code
_entity_poly.pdbx_strand_id
1 'polypeptide(L)'
;KCDPKWVTGKLAEVIFEHAGVNKLTGPTFVKGFPIDTSPLVRAHRETLGIAEKWDLYIEGFELATGYSELIDPVIQRERLVEQTKLAATGDLEAMGLDEDFLRAMEYGMPPMGGMGMGVDRLLMALTGLGIRETILFPLVKPTSGDE
;
A
#
# COMPACT_ATOMS: atom_id res chain seq x y z
N LYS A 1 3.29 12.69 -15.81
CA LYS A 1 2.07 12.68 -16.65
C LYS A 1 1.03 11.84 -15.94
N CYS A 2 -0.18 12.37 -15.74
CA CYS A 2 -1.30 11.60 -15.21
C CYS A 2 -1.83 10.66 -16.30
N ASP A 3 -2.11 9.40 -15.94
CA ASP A 3 -2.81 8.48 -16.82
C ASP A 3 -4.31 8.81 -16.77
N PRO A 4 -4.99 9.03 -17.90
CA PRO A 4 -6.41 9.32 -17.92
C PRO A 4 -7.30 8.17 -17.42
N LYS A 5 -6.74 6.99 -17.22
CA LYS A 5 -7.43 5.82 -16.66
C LYS A 5 -7.41 5.77 -15.12
N TRP A 6 -6.60 6.60 -14.47
CA TRP A 6 -6.50 6.59 -13.02
C TRP A 6 -7.81 7.04 -12.36
N VAL A 7 -8.20 6.30 -11.33
CA VAL A 7 -9.29 6.69 -10.45
C VAL A 7 -8.88 7.90 -9.61
N THR A 8 -9.86 8.61 -9.06
CA THR A 8 -9.61 9.84 -8.27
C THR A 8 -8.68 9.59 -7.08
N GLY A 9 -8.83 8.45 -6.41
CA GLY A 9 -7.95 8.08 -5.29
C GLY A 9 -6.49 7.93 -5.70
N LYS A 10 -6.21 7.25 -6.82
CA LYS A 10 -4.84 7.12 -7.33
C LYS A 10 -4.23 8.49 -7.65
N LEU A 11 -5.00 9.40 -8.24
CA LEU A 11 -4.53 10.78 -8.47
C LEU A 11 -4.18 11.50 -7.16
N ALA A 12 -5.01 11.35 -6.12
CA ALA A 12 -4.74 11.96 -4.83
C ALA A 12 -3.46 11.42 -4.19
N GLU A 13 -3.25 10.10 -4.23
CA GLU A 13 -2.03 9.45 -3.72
C GLU A 13 -0.78 9.92 -4.48
N VAL A 14 -0.80 9.92 -5.80
CA VAL A 14 0.33 10.39 -6.62
C VAL A 14 0.66 11.86 -6.35
N ILE A 15 -0.35 12.71 -6.19
CA ILE A 15 -0.13 14.13 -5.81
C ILE A 15 0.51 14.21 -4.42
N PHE A 16 0.04 13.42 -3.46
CA PHE A 16 0.61 13.39 -2.12
C PHE A 16 2.06 12.90 -2.14
N GLU A 17 2.36 11.82 -2.85
CA GLU A 17 3.73 11.29 -3.00
C GLU A 17 4.70 12.35 -3.56
N HIS A 18 4.28 13.07 -4.61
CA HIS A 18 5.15 14.06 -5.26
C HIS A 18 5.26 15.39 -4.53
N ALA A 19 4.20 15.84 -3.88
CA ALA A 19 4.13 17.20 -3.31
C ALA A 19 4.02 17.24 -1.78
N GLY A 20 3.62 16.15 -1.16
CA GLY A 20 3.38 16.04 0.29
C GLY A 20 4.52 15.37 1.04
N VAL A 21 4.97 14.19 0.58
CA VAL A 21 5.96 13.37 1.30
C VAL A 21 7.23 14.13 1.63
N ASN A 22 7.76 14.90 0.70
CA ASN A 22 8.98 15.71 0.89
C ASN A 22 8.84 16.85 1.93
N LYS A 23 7.63 17.10 2.40
CA LYS A 23 7.36 18.10 3.44
C LYS A 23 7.22 17.51 4.84
N LEU A 24 7.22 16.17 4.92
CA LEU A 24 7.13 15.47 6.19
C LEU A 24 8.50 15.47 6.87
N THR A 25 8.53 16.10 8.03
CA THR A 25 9.74 16.18 8.87
C THR A 25 9.52 15.36 10.13
N GLY A 26 10.36 14.34 10.34
CA GLY A 26 10.25 13.43 11.46
C GLY A 26 9.09 12.40 11.33
N PRO A 27 8.88 11.59 12.37
CA PRO A 27 7.86 10.55 12.35
C PRO A 27 6.45 11.12 12.20
N THR A 28 5.77 10.76 11.10
CA THR A 28 4.45 11.30 10.77
C THR A 28 3.49 10.20 10.34
N PHE A 29 2.35 10.07 11.02
CA PHE A 29 1.24 9.23 10.58
C PHE A 29 0.38 9.98 9.57
N VAL A 30 0.30 9.45 8.37
CA VAL A 30 -0.62 9.91 7.31
C VAL A 30 -1.87 9.06 7.34
N LYS A 31 -3.04 9.69 7.28
CA LYS A 31 -4.36 9.05 7.33
C LYS A 31 -5.26 9.60 6.23
N GLY A 32 -6.42 8.97 6.04
CA GLY A 32 -7.42 9.48 5.09
C GLY A 32 -7.20 9.00 3.67
N PHE A 33 -6.65 7.81 3.50
CA PHE A 33 -6.46 7.17 2.20
C PHE A 33 -7.79 6.91 1.50
N PRO A 34 -7.85 7.08 0.18
CA PRO A 34 -9.02 6.74 -0.61
C PRO A 34 -9.36 5.25 -0.54
N ILE A 35 -10.65 4.92 -0.52
CA ILE A 35 -11.09 3.52 -0.45
C ILE A 35 -10.92 2.77 -1.77
N ASP A 36 -10.95 3.48 -2.89
CA ASP A 36 -10.84 2.92 -4.24
C ASP A 36 -9.42 2.39 -4.58
N THR A 37 -8.41 2.84 -3.84
CA THR A 37 -7.02 2.35 -3.93
C THR A 37 -6.65 1.36 -2.83
N SER A 38 -7.60 1.01 -1.95
CA SER A 38 -7.34 0.19 -0.75
C SER A 38 -8.28 -1.04 -0.69
N PRO A 39 -8.14 -2.03 -1.59
CA PRO A 39 -9.12 -3.10 -1.76
C PRO A 39 -9.25 -4.06 -0.55
N LEU A 40 -8.22 -4.18 0.28
CA LEU A 40 -8.20 -5.08 1.45
C LEU A 40 -8.55 -4.37 2.76
N VAL A 41 -8.75 -3.06 2.70
CA VAL A 41 -8.93 -2.23 3.89
C VAL A 41 -10.40 -1.99 4.18
N ARG A 42 -10.76 -1.99 5.44
CA ARG A 42 -12.10 -1.64 5.89
C ARG A 42 -12.43 -0.19 5.54
N ALA A 43 -13.65 0.07 5.04
CA ALA A 43 -14.14 1.42 4.87
C ALA A 43 -14.23 2.16 6.21
N HIS A 44 -13.88 3.45 6.22
CA HIS A 44 -13.98 4.28 7.42
C HIS A 44 -15.44 4.36 7.89
N ARG A 45 -15.65 4.20 9.21
CA ARG A 45 -16.98 4.06 9.82
C ARG A 45 -17.81 5.33 9.74
N GLU A 46 -17.18 6.49 9.69
CA GLU A 46 -17.84 7.80 9.76
C GLU A 46 -17.66 8.62 8.46
N THR A 47 -16.60 8.36 7.70
CA THR A 47 -16.25 9.17 6.53
C THR A 47 -16.35 8.36 5.25
N LEU A 48 -17.33 8.69 4.42
CA LEU A 48 -17.54 8.01 3.15
C LEU A 48 -16.35 8.23 2.19
N GLY A 49 -15.99 7.18 1.47
CA GLY A 49 -14.92 7.20 0.47
C GLY A 49 -13.50 7.10 1.03
N ILE A 50 -13.35 6.99 2.34
CA ILE A 50 -12.07 6.86 3.04
C ILE A 50 -11.88 5.44 3.57
N ALA A 51 -10.63 4.97 3.58
CA ALA A 51 -10.20 3.72 4.18
C ALA A 51 -9.72 3.91 5.62
N GLU A 52 -9.96 2.93 6.50
CA GLU A 52 -9.37 2.88 7.85
C GLU A 52 -7.90 2.43 7.75
N LYS A 53 -7.06 3.29 7.14
CA LYS A 53 -5.65 3.06 6.87
C LYS A 53 -4.80 4.21 7.40
N TRP A 54 -3.59 3.88 7.80
CA TRP A 54 -2.51 4.84 8.07
C TRP A 54 -1.20 4.33 7.51
N ASP A 55 -0.33 5.25 7.09
CA ASP A 55 1.06 4.99 6.76
C ASP A 55 1.95 5.83 7.67
N LEU A 56 3.02 5.24 8.18
CA LEU A 56 4.03 5.92 8.99
C LEU A 56 5.20 6.30 8.09
N TYR A 57 5.42 7.59 7.97
CA TYR A 57 6.58 8.17 7.28
C TYR A 57 7.64 8.61 8.28
N ILE A 58 8.90 8.37 7.94
CA ILE A 58 10.07 8.89 8.66
C ILE A 58 11.03 9.46 7.62
N GLU A 59 11.42 10.74 7.79
CA GLU A 59 12.39 11.39 6.90
C GLU A 59 12.12 11.23 5.40
N GLY A 60 10.83 11.29 5.03
CA GLY A 60 10.41 11.25 3.64
C GLY A 60 10.29 9.86 3.02
N PHE A 61 10.42 8.78 3.80
CA PHE A 61 10.09 7.44 3.32
C PHE A 61 9.04 6.76 4.21
N GLU A 62 8.21 5.94 3.61
CA GLU A 62 7.24 5.10 4.31
C GLU A 62 7.97 3.95 5.03
N LEU A 63 7.85 3.90 6.35
CA LEU A 63 8.39 2.83 7.18
C LEU A 63 7.41 1.69 7.39
N ALA A 64 6.15 2.02 7.64
CA ALA A 64 5.11 1.04 7.98
C ALA A 64 3.77 1.48 7.45
N THR A 65 2.91 0.51 7.19
CA THR A 65 1.49 0.70 6.90
C THR A 65 0.66 -0.12 7.86
N GLY A 66 -0.54 0.34 8.20
CA GLY A 66 -1.46 -0.42 9.02
C GLY A 66 -2.91 0.01 8.77
N TYR A 67 -3.81 -0.94 8.99
CA TYR A 67 -5.23 -0.72 8.72
C TYR A 67 -6.13 -1.67 9.50
N SER A 68 -7.40 -1.30 9.56
CA SER A 68 -8.46 -2.24 9.94
C SER A 68 -8.74 -3.16 8.76
N GLU A 69 -8.66 -4.46 8.96
CA GLU A 69 -8.88 -5.44 7.90
C GLU A 69 -10.34 -5.42 7.42
N LEU A 70 -10.53 -5.56 6.12
CA LEU A 70 -11.83 -5.88 5.56
C LEU A 70 -12.14 -7.35 5.86
N ILE A 71 -13.17 -7.60 6.67
CA ILE A 71 -13.52 -8.96 7.15
C ILE A 71 -14.77 -9.53 6.48
N ASP A 72 -15.48 -8.75 5.67
CA ASP A 72 -16.69 -9.17 4.96
C ASP A 72 -16.32 -9.80 3.61
N PRO A 73 -16.53 -11.11 3.41
CA PRO A 73 -16.16 -11.79 2.18
C PRO A 73 -16.98 -11.35 0.95
N VAL A 74 -18.20 -10.85 1.14
CA VAL A 74 -19.03 -10.34 0.05
C VAL A 74 -18.46 -9.05 -0.50
N ILE A 75 -18.19 -8.10 0.38
CA ILE A 75 -17.56 -6.81 0.01
C ILE A 75 -16.14 -7.05 -0.55
N GLN A 76 -15.39 -7.99 0.05
CA GLN A 76 -14.05 -8.33 -0.43
C GLN A 76 -14.08 -8.87 -1.87
N ARG A 77 -15.02 -9.75 -2.17
CA ARG A 77 -15.22 -10.27 -3.54
C ARG A 77 -15.53 -9.15 -4.53
N GLU A 78 -16.46 -8.26 -4.19
CA GLU A 78 -16.81 -7.12 -5.04
C GLU A 78 -15.57 -6.28 -5.37
N ARG A 79 -14.75 -5.96 -4.37
CA ARG A 79 -13.53 -5.17 -4.58
C ARG A 79 -12.47 -5.89 -5.41
N LEU A 80 -12.25 -7.19 -5.19
CA LEU A 80 -11.30 -7.96 -6.00
C LEU A 80 -11.76 -8.11 -7.46
N VAL A 81 -13.08 -8.21 -7.70
CA VAL A 81 -13.64 -8.18 -9.06
C VAL A 81 -13.36 -6.82 -9.73
N GLU A 82 -13.52 -5.70 -9.03
CA GLU A 82 -13.17 -4.37 -9.57
C GLU A 82 -11.66 -4.24 -9.84
N GLN A 83 -10.81 -4.75 -8.93
CA GLN A 83 -9.36 -4.81 -9.15
C GLN A 83 -8.99 -5.62 -10.40
N THR A 84 -9.66 -6.77 -10.63
CA THR A 84 -9.43 -7.58 -11.84
C THR A 84 -9.77 -6.81 -13.12
N LYS A 85 -10.80 -5.95 -13.11
CA LYS A 85 -11.12 -5.08 -14.25
C LYS A 85 -10.02 -4.04 -14.47
N LEU A 86 -9.46 -3.44 -13.42
CA LEU A 86 -8.35 -2.51 -13.50
C LEU A 86 -7.09 -3.20 -14.06
N ALA A 87 -6.76 -4.40 -13.59
CA ALA A 87 -5.66 -5.21 -14.13
C ALA A 87 -5.82 -5.45 -15.65
N ALA A 88 -7.03 -5.74 -16.11
CA ALA A 88 -7.33 -5.94 -17.54
C ALA A 88 -7.11 -4.65 -18.39
N THR A 89 -7.12 -3.47 -17.77
CA THR A 89 -6.80 -2.20 -18.44
C THR A 89 -5.30 -1.86 -18.42
N GLY A 90 -4.45 -2.72 -17.81
CA GLY A 90 -2.99 -2.59 -17.78
C GLY A 90 -2.46 -1.99 -16.47
N ASP A 91 -3.25 -1.92 -15.41
CA ASP A 91 -2.76 -1.55 -14.08
C ASP A 91 -1.99 -2.74 -13.48
N LEU A 92 -0.67 -2.58 -13.34
CA LEU A 92 0.24 -3.61 -12.83
C LEU A 92 0.18 -3.78 -11.30
N GLU A 93 -0.40 -2.82 -10.61
CA GLU A 93 -0.57 -2.86 -9.14
C GLU A 93 -1.92 -3.48 -8.74
N ALA A 94 -2.84 -3.65 -9.70
CA ALA A 94 -4.17 -4.17 -9.43
C ALA A 94 -4.13 -5.67 -9.07
N MET A 95 -4.88 -6.02 -8.05
CA MET A 95 -4.95 -7.39 -7.52
C MET A 95 -5.85 -8.28 -8.36
N GLY A 96 -5.51 -9.57 -8.44
CA GLY A 96 -6.37 -10.60 -9.02
C GLY A 96 -7.43 -11.11 -8.03
N LEU A 97 -8.43 -11.80 -8.58
CA LEU A 97 -9.42 -12.52 -7.77
C LEU A 97 -8.78 -13.77 -7.16
N ASP A 98 -8.81 -13.88 -5.83
CA ASP A 98 -8.29 -15.03 -5.06
C ASP A 98 -9.47 -15.76 -4.38
N GLU A 99 -9.91 -16.85 -4.99
CA GLU A 99 -11.04 -17.64 -4.51
C GLU A 99 -10.70 -18.43 -3.23
N ASP A 100 -9.45 -18.83 -3.03
CA ASP A 100 -9.03 -19.54 -1.82
C ASP A 100 -8.99 -18.61 -0.62
N PHE A 101 -8.54 -17.39 -0.81
CA PHE A 101 -8.60 -16.33 0.21
C PHE A 101 -10.05 -16.01 0.60
N LEU A 102 -10.93 -15.80 -0.39
CA LEU A 102 -12.35 -15.53 -0.14
C LEU A 102 -13.03 -16.68 0.61
N ARG A 103 -12.75 -17.92 0.21
CA ARG A 103 -13.26 -19.10 0.91
C ARG A 103 -12.77 -19.16 2.36
N ALA A 104 -11.50 -18.82 2.61
CA ALA A 104 -10.97 -18.75 3.97
C ALA A 104 -11.71 -17.70 4.81
N MET A 105 -12.02 -16.53 4.25
CA MET A 105 -12.81 -15.49 4.93
C MET A 105 -14.21 -15.96 5.28
N GLU A 106 -14.85 -16.77 4.42
CA GLU A 106 -16.20 -17.32 4.64
C GLU A 106 -16.30 -18.27 5.86
N TYR A 107 -15.17 -18.86 6.30
CA TYR A 107 -15.11 -19.62 7.56
C TYR A 107 -15.23 -18.76 8.81
N GLY A 108 -15.16 -17.45 8.68
CA GLY A 108 -15.31 -16.47 9.75
C GLY A 108 -14.00 -15.75 10.09
N MET A 109 -13.80 -14.60 9.50
CA MET A 109 -12.69 -13.70 9.81
C MET A 109 -13.10 -12.76 10.96
N PRO A 110 -12.45 -12.79 12.14
CA PRO A 110 -12.81 -11.91 13.25
C PRO A 110 -12.38 -10.47 12.96
N PRO A 111 -13.00 -9.47 13.63
CA PRO A 111 -12.50 -8.10 13.58
C PRO A 111 -11.03 -8.04 14.01
N MET A 112 -10.18 -7.48 13.13
CA MET A 112 -8.74 -7.38 13.39
C MET A 112 -8.14 -6.16 12.71
N GLY A 113 -6.95 -5.78 13.15
CA GLY A 113 -6.07 -4.83 12.46
C GLY A 113 -4.77 -5.52 12.08
N GLY A 114 -4.23 -5.10 10.95
CA GLY A 114 -2.93 -5.53 10.46
C GLY A 114 -1.93 -4.39 10.40
N MET A 115 -0.63 -4.73 10.46
CA MET A 115 0.46 -3.79 10.24
C MET A 115 1.60 -4.50 9.51
N GLY A 116 2.13 -3.84 8.48
CA GLY A 116 3.38 -4.22 7.82
C GLY A 116 4.46 -3.18 8.08
N MET A 117 5.68 -3.62 8.36
CA MET A 117 6.84 -2.74 8.55
C MET A 117 8.03 -3.26 7.73
N GLY A 118 8.69 -2.37 7.01
CA GLY A 118 9.92 -2.69 6.29
C GLY A 118 11.12 -2.78 7.25
N VAL A 119 11.68 -3.98 7.44
CA VAL A 119 12.84 -4.18 8.36
C VAL A 119 14.06 -3.40 7.88
N ASP A 120 14.35 -3.41 6.57
CA ASP A 120 15.47 -2.62 6.02
C ASP A 120 15.23 -1.12 6.18
N ARG A 121 13.98 -0.65 6.02
CA ARG A 121 13.61 0.75 6.26
C ARG A 121 13.70 1.12 7.73
N LEU A 122 13.40 0.20 8.64
CA LEU A 122 13.63 0.40 10.08
C LEU A 122 15.12 0.56 10.38
N LEU A 123 15.98 -0.26 9.78
CA LEU A 123 17.43 -0.10 9.89
C LEU A 123 17.90 1.24 9.35
N MET A 124 17.39 1.69 8.21
CA MET A 124 17.67 3.05 7.71
C MET A 124 17.30 4.13 8.73
N ALA A 125 16.12 4.05 9.31
CA ALA A 125 15.63 5.03 10.29
C ALA A 125 16.49 5.08 11.57
N LEU A 126 17.01 3.93 12.01
CA LEU A 126 17.81 3.83 13.23
C LEU A 126 19.28 4.18 13.01
N THR A 127 19.83 3.94 11.82
CA THR A 127 21.27 4.05 11.55
C THR A 127 21.64 5.24 10.67
N GLY A 128 20.68 5.79 9.91
CA GLY A 128 20.94 6.81 8.89
C GLY A 128 21.58 6.26 7.61
N LEU A 129 21.68 4.92 7.47
CA LEU A 129 22.22 4.28 6.27
C LEU A 129 21.24 4.29 5.12
N GLY A 130 21.74 4.22 3.90
CA GLY A 130 20.93 4.04 2.69
C GLY A 130 20.41 2.60 2.56
N ILE A 131 19.31 2.39 1.82
CA ILE A 131 18.67 1.07 1.65
C ILE A 131 19.64 -0.01 1.13
N ARG A 132 20.60 0.32 0.28
CA ARG A 132 21.58 -0.63 -0.22
C ARG A 132 22.59 -1.07 0.82
N GLU A 133 22.77 -0.29 1.86
CA GLU A 133 23.70 -0.56 2.96
C GLU A 133 23.03 -1.40 4.06
N THR A 134 21.70 -1.43 4.10
CA THR A 134 20.91 -2.24 5.05
C THR A 134 20.61 -3.65 4.52
N ILE A 135 20.64 -3.83 3.19
CA ILE A 135 20.39 -5.13 2.54
C ILE A 135 21.71 -5.92 2.48
N LEU A 136 21.74 -7.15 3.05
CA LEU A 136 22.93 -7.99 3.11
C LEU A 136 23.50 -8.36 1.73
N PHE A 137 22.64 -8.58 0.73
CA PHE A 137 23.02 -8.95 -0.64
C PHE A 137 22.23 -8.06 -1.65
N PRO A 138 22.59 -6.77 -1.77
CA PRO A 138 21.89 -5.88 -2.69
C PRO A 138 22.17 -6.27 -4.16
N LEU A 139 21.17 -6.09 -5.00
CA LEU A 139 21.34 -6.21 -6.46
C LEU A 139 22.35 -5.16 -6.93
N VAL A 140 23.45 -5.61 -7.54
CA VAL A 140 24.46 -4.76 -8.15
C VAL A 140 24.31 -4.81 -9.66
N LYS A 141 24.39 -3.66 -10.32
CA LYS A 141 24.40 -3.63 -11.77
C LYS A 141 25.69 -4.32 -12.28
N PRO A 142 25.61 -5.27 -13.23
CA PRO A 142 26.80 -5.88 -13.81
C PRO A 142 27.76 -4.80 -14.34
N THR A 143 29.04 -4.93 -14.04
CA THR A 143 30.07 -4.11 -14.66
C THR A 143 30.21 -4.53 -16.13
N SER A 144 30.19 -3.58 -17.05
CA SER A 144 30.44 -3.85 -18.48
C SER A 144 31.84 -4.43 -18.63
N GLY A 145 31.97 -5.77 -18.70
CA GLY A 145 33.25 -6.47 -18.78
C GLY A 145 33.17 -7.97 -18.45
N ASP A 146 32.03 -8.44 -17.95
CA ASP A 146 31.82 -9.85 -17.64
C ASP A 146 30.95 -10.55 -18.73
N GLU A 147 31.34 -10.41 -20.00
CA GLU A 147 30.89 -11.27 -21.12
C GLU A 147 31.93 -12.35 -21.42
#